data_06799537e600317804266e0b3e4d432c
#
_entry.id   06799537e600317804266e0b3e4d432c
#
_cell.length_a   1.000
_cell.length_b   1.000
_cell.length_c   1.000
_cell.angle_alpha   90.00
_cell.angle_beta   90.00
_cell.angle_gamma   90.00
#
_symmetry.space_group_name_H-M   'P 1'
#
loop_
_entity.id
_entity.type
_entity.pdbx_description
1 polymer ?
#
loop_
_entity_poly.entity_id
_entity_poly.type
_entity_poly.pdbx_seq_one_letter_code
_entity_poly.pdbx_strand_id
1 'polypeptide(L)'
;HDVGKAVNPLSIEGQIEGGVVMSMGYALTEKYPIDENCKPTAKYGMLGLFRANQIPPEIQAIVVEKPGLNVAGGAIGIGEITSIPTAPAIAEAYYQFTGEREFDLPLKNTPYAPKK
;
A
#
# COMPACT_ATOMS: atom_id res chain seq x y z
N HIS A 1 7.98 10.63 2.46
CA HIS A 1 9.12 9.72 2.54
C HIS A 1 10.43 10.48 2.48
N ASP A 2 11.42 10.06 3.29
CA ASP A 2 12.79 10.55 3.19
C ASP A 2 13.49 9.77 2.06
N VAL A 3 13.98 10.50 1.08
CA VAL A 3 14.66 9.95 -0.11
C VAL A 3 16.17 10.31 -0.12
N GLY A 4 16.66 10.91 0.97
CA GLY A 4 18.00 11.49 1.01
C GLY A 4 18.14 12.60 0.00
N LYS A 5 18.66 12.30 -1.18
CA LYS A 5 18.70 13.20 -2.34
C LYS A 5 17.73 12.72 -3.42
N ALA A 6 16.79 13.57 -3.82
CA ALA A 6 15.87 13.27 -4.91
C ALA A 6 16.62 13.30 -6.26
N VAL A 7 16.81 12.13 -6.86
CA VAL A 7 17.48 12.01 -8.17
C VAL A 7 16.48 12.23 -9.31
N ASN A 8 15.27 11.70 -9.17
CA ASN A 8 14.19 11.89 -10.13
C ASN A 8 12.87 12.09 -9.39
N PRO A 9 12.44 13.35 -9.14
CA PRO A 9 11.24 13.64 -8.37
C PRO A 9 9.98 13.01 -8.94
N LEU A 10 9.77 13.03 -10.24
CA LEU A 10 8.59 12.44 -10.88
C LEU A 10 8.50 10.93 -10.66
N SER A 11 9.63 10.22 -10.76
CA SER A 11 9.68 8.78 -10.49
C SER A 11 9.43 8.49 -9.01
N ILE A 12 9.87 9.35 -8.10
CA ILE A 12 9.65 9.24 -6.66
C ILE A 12 8.15 9.38 -6.35
N GLU A 13 7.50 10.40 -6.90
CA GLU A 13 6.05 10.58 -6.77
C GLU A 13 5.29 9.35 -7.25
N GLY A 14 5.61 8.84 -8.44
CA GLY A 14 4.99 7.63 -8.99
C GLY A 14 5.20 6.38 -8.12
N GLN A 15 6.36 6.24 -7.47
CA GLN A 15 6.60 5.15 -6.51
C GLN A 15 5.75 5.32 -5.23
N ILE A 16 5.60 6.53 -4.73
CA ILE A 16 4.77 6.82 -3.55
C ILE A 16 3.29 6.51 -3.86
N GLU A 17 2.77 7.04 -4.96
CA GLU A 17 1.38 6.81 -5.39
C GLU A 17 1.10 5.31 -5.60
N GLY A 18 1.97 4.62 -6.32
CA GLY A 18 1.85 3.19 -6.58
C GLY A 18 1.92 2.34 -5.30
N GLY A 19 2.81 2.68 -4.39
CA GLY A 19 2.94 2.01 -3.09
C GLY A 19 1.71 2.19 -2.21
N VAL A 20 1.15 3.40 -2.17
CA VAL A 20 -0.10 3.69 -1.45
C VAL A 20 -1.25 2.86 -2.00
N VAL A 21 -1.46 2.83 -3.32
CA VAL A 21 -2.54 2.06 -3.95
C VAL A 21 -2.38 0.56 -3.71
N MET A 22 -1.16 0.04 -3.83
CA MET A 22 -0.86 -1.36 -3.52
C MET A 22 -1.24 -1.71 -2.07
N SER A 23 -0.83 -0.87 -1.14
CA SER A 23 -1.07 -1.08 0.30
C SER A 23 -2.55 -0.91 0.69
N MET A 24 -3.28 -0.02 0.02
CA MET A 24 -4.75 0.03 0.13
C MET A 24 -5.38 -1.29 -0.29
N GLY A 25 -4.88 -1.89 -1.37
CA GLY A 25 -5.39 -3.16 -1.89
C GLY A 25 -5.32 -4.27 -0.85
N TYR A 26 -4.15 -4.57 -0.33
CA TYR A 26 -4.05 -5.66 0.65
C TYR A 26 -4.61 -5.33 2.03
N ALA A 27 -4.80 -4.05 2.34
CA ALA A 27 -5.56 -3.69 3.55
C ALA A 27 -7.07 -3.95 3.43
N LEU A 28 -7.67 -3.73 2.26
CA LEU A 28 -9.11 -3.63 2.11
C LEU A 28 -9.75 -4.71 1.22
N THR A 29 -9.08 -5.15 0.15
CA THR A 29 -9.74 -5.91 -0.93
C THR A 29 -8.97 -7.11 -1.44
N GLU A 30 -7.65 -7.10 -1.36
CA GLU A 30 -6.84 -8.13 -1.98
C GLU A 30 -6.82 -9.43 -1.17
N LYS A 31 -7.06 -10.54 -1.86
CA LYS A 31 -6.92 -11.87 -1.31
C LYS A 31 -6.31 -12.80 -2.35
N TYR A 32 -5.31 -13.55 -1.93
CA TYR A 32 -4.69 -14.60 -2.73
C TYR A 32 -5.14 -15.97 -2.22
N PRO A 33 -6.31 -16.47 -2.68
CA PRO A 33 -6.84 -17.74 -2.19
C PRO A 33 -6.07 -18.92 -2.77
N ILE A 34 -5.73 -19.85 -1.90
CA ILE A 34 -5.08 -21.12 -2.25
C ILE A 34 -5.95 -22.27 -1.75
N ASP A 35 -5.90 -23.40 -2.43
CA ASP A 35 -6.56 -24.64 -2.00
C ASP A 35 -5.71 -25.42 -0.98
N GLU A 36 -6.23 -26.56 -0.56
CA GLU A 36 -5.56 -27.47 0.38
C GLU A 36 -4.22 -28.03 -0.13
N ASN A 37 -3.97 -27.98 -1.44
CA ASN A 37 -2.73 -28.38 -2.09
C ASN A 37 -1.79 -27.21 -2.37
N CYS A 38 -2.03 -26.05 -1.75
CA CYS A 38 -1.28 -24.80 -1.96
C CYS A 38 -1.32 -24.29 -3.40
N LYS A 39 -2.35 -24.61 -4.19
CA LYS A 39 -2.52 -24.08 -5.54
C LYS A 39 -3.41 -22.84 -5.54
N PRO A 40 -3.05 -21.80 -6.32
CA PRO A 40 -3.90 -20.62 -6.47
C PRO A 40 -5.26 -21.00 -7.09
N THR A 41 -6.34 -20.52 -6.48
CA THR A 41 -7.71 -20.78 -6.95
C THR A 41 -8.35 -19.58 -7.65
N ALA A 42 -7.72 -18.40 -7.59
CA ALA A 42 -8.19 -17.20 -8.25
C ALA A 42 -7.31 -16.82 -9.45
N LYS A 43 -7.94 -16.32 -10.51
CA LYS A 43 -7.26 -15.66 -11.62
C LYS A 43 -6.90 -14.22 -11.23
N TYR A 44 -5.91 -13.63 -11.90
CA TYR A 44 -5.42 -12.27 -11.64
C TYR A 44 -6.53 -11.23 -11.46
N GLY A 45 -7.53 -11.18 -12.33
CA GLY A 45 -8.66 -10.25 -12.25
C GLY A 45 -9.62 -10.47 -11.08
N MET A 46 -9.44 -11.56 -10.30
CA MET A 46 -10.27 -11.92 -9.14
C MET A 46 -9.54 -11.70 -7.80
N LEU A 47 -8.32 -11.20 -7.83
CA LEU A 47 -7.50 -10.99 -6.62
C LEU A 47 -7.94 -9.78 -5.79
N GLY A 48 -8.84 -8.95 -6.28
CA GLY A 48 -9.34 -7.76 -5.58
C GLY A 48 -8.45 -6.53 -5.71
N LEU A 49 -7.56 -6.49 -6.70
CA LEU A 49 -6.72 -5.32 -6.97
C LEU A 49 -7.58 -4.09 -7.28
N PHE A 50 -7.23 -2.94 -6.73
CA PHE A 50 -7.87 -1.67 -7.07
C PHE A 50 -7.67 -1.33 -8.54
N ARG A 51 -8.74 -0.84 -9.15
CA ARG A 51 -8.73 -0.32 -10.53
C ARG A 51 -8.57 1.20 -10.49
N ALA A 52 -8.12 1.79 -11.59
CA ALA A 52 -7.87 3.22 -11.69
C ALA A 52 -9.07 4.10 -11.30
N ASN A 53 -10.29 3.64 -11.55
CA ASN A 53 -11.52 4.37 -11.17
C ASN A 53 -11.96 4.16 -9.71
N GLN A 54 -11.22 3.40 -8.92
CA GLN A 54 -11.51 3.08 -7.51
C GLN A 54 -10.50 3.71 -6.55
N ILE A 55 -9.41 4.26 -7.07
CA ILE A 55 -8.38 4.93 -6.26
C ILE A 55 -8.81 6.36 -5.92
N PRO A 56 -8.26 6.96 -4.86
CA PRO A 56 -8.48 8.37 -4.56
C PRO A 56 -8.12 9.25 -5.76
N PRO A 57 -8.88 10.31 -6.02
CA PRO A 57 -8.61 11.21 -7.15
C PRO A 57 -7.28 11.96 -7.02
N GLU A 58 -6.77 12.06 -5.80
CA GLU A 58 -5.50 12.69 -5.48
C GLU A 58 -4.79 11.91 -4.38
N ILE A 59 -3.49 11.67 -4.59
CA ILE A 59 -2.57 11.14 -3.59
C ILE A 59 -1.43 12.14 -3.51
N GLN A 60 -1.32 12.84 -2.39
CA GLN A 60 -0.26 13.83 -2.18
C GLN A 60 1.04 13.14 -1.78
N ALA A 61 2.03 13.18 -2.66
CA ALA A 61 3.38 12.72 -2.37
C ALA A 61 4.21 13.85 -1.72
N ILE A 62 4.74 13.61 -0.52
CA ILE A 62 5.62 14.54 0.17
C ILE A 62 7.02 13.93 0.21
N VAL A 63 7.95 14.56 -0.50
CA VAL A 63 9.34 14.15 -0.59
C VAL A 63 10.16 14.89 0.45
N VAL A 64 10.87 14.16 1.29
CA VAL A 64 11.79 14.71 2.29
C VAL A 64 13.22 14.38 1.88
N GLU A 65 14.08 15.37 1.86
CA GLU A 65 15.50 15.20 1.54
C GLU A 65 16.34 15.52 2.80
N LYS A 66 16.82 14.46 3.47
CA LYS A 66 17.75 14.62 4.58
C LYS A 66 19.18 14.29 4.15
N PRO A 67 20.11 15.26 4.21
CA PRO A 67 21.52 14.98 3.95
C PRO A 67 22.11 14.06 5.01
N GLY A 68 23.08 13.25 4.66
CA GLY A 68 23.82 12.44 5.64
C GLY A 68 24.34 11.10 5.12
N LEU A 69 23.88 10.65 3.96
CA LEU A 69 24.42 9.45 3.32
C LEU A 69 25.56 9.79 2.36
N ASN A 70 26.65 9.02 2.47
CA ASN A 70 27.83 9.16 1.61
C ASN A 70 27.87 8.14 0.46
N VAL A 71 26.82 7.35 0.31
CA VAL A 71 26.67 6.32 -0.74
C VAL A 71 25.62 6.74 -1.76
N ALA A 72 25.69 6.23 -2.97
CA ALA A 72 24.72 6.50 -4.05
C ALA A 72 24.44 8.00 -4.28
N GLY A 73 25.44 8.86 -4.08
CA GLY A 73 25.28 10.32 -4.21
C GLY A 73 24.33 10.93 -3.17
N GLY A 74 24.06 10.24 -2.07
CA GLY A 74 23.14 10.63 -1.00
C GLY A 74 21.70 10.18 -1.22
N ALA A 75 21.38 9.44 -2.28
CA ALA A 75 20.03 8.94 -2.52
C ALA A 75 19.72 7.70 -1.67
N ILE A 76 18.45 7.59 -1.26
CA ILE A 76 17.89 6.42 -0.57
C ILE A 76 16.94 5.70 -1.52
N GLY A 77 16.98 4.35 -1.52
CA GLY A 77 16.05 3.54 -2.27
C GLY A 77 14.60 3.72 -1.80
N ILE A 78 13.67 3.84 -2.73
CA ILE A 78 12.25 4.17 -2.45
C ILE A 78 11.27 3.20 -3.12
N GLY A 79 11.69 2.01 -3.53
CA GLY A 79 10.82 1.07 -4.20
C GLY A 79 9.70 0.55 -3.31
N GLU A 80 10.02 -0.27 -2.32
CA GLU A 80 9.00 -0.98 -1.51
C GLU A 80 8.56 -0.23 -0.25
N ILE A 81 9.38 0.66 0.28
CA ILE A 81 9.07 1.39 1.53
C ILE A 81 7.80 2.23 1.42
N THR A 82 7.41 2.60 0.23
CA THR A 82 6.21 3.41 -0.04
C THR A 82 4.91 2.66 0.23
N SER A 83 4.92 1.33 0.20
CA SER A 83 3.76 0.48 0.50
C SER A 83 3.62 0.12 1.98
N ILE A 84 4.62 0.38 2.81
CA ILE A 84 4.63 -0.07 4.21
C ILE A 84 3.60 0.64 5.09
N PRO A 85 3.47 1.98 5.08
CA PRO A 85 2.69 2.70 6.10
C PRO A 85 1.18 2.69 5.87
N THR A 86 0.71 2.47 4.65
CA THR A 86 -0.71 2.71 4.31
C THR A 86 -1.63 1.66 4.92
N ALA A 87 -1.30 0.37 4.85
CA ALA A 87 -2.17 -0.66 5.43
C ALA A 87 -2.31 -0.54 6.95
N PRO A 88 -1.23 -0.36 7.74
CA PRO A 88 -1.40 -0.13 9.18
C PRO A 88 -2.13 1.18 9.49
N ALA A 89 -1.96 2.24 8.70
CA ALA A 89 -2.70 3.48 8.88
C ALA A 89 -4.21 3.28 8.67
N ILE A 90 -4.60 2.52 7.64
CA ILE A 90 -6.00 2.15 7.39
C ILE A 90 -6.55 1.29 8.53
N ALA A 91 -5.81 0.27 8.95
CA ALA A 91 -6.23 -0.59 10.06
C ALA A 91 -6.41 0.18 11.36
N GLU A 92 -5.52 1.13 11.65
CA GLU A 92 -5.64 1.99 12.82
C GLU A 92 -6.85 2.94 12.73
N ALA A 93 -7.12 3.50 11.56
CA ALA A 93 -8.30 4.34 11.36
C ALA A 93 -9.61 3.57 11.61
N TYR A 94 -9.71 2.34 11.13
CA TYR A 94 -10.85 1.48 11.42
C TYR A 94 -10.95 1.12 12.91
N TYR A 95 -9.84 0.82 13.56
CA TYR A 95 -9.82 0.58 15.00
C TYR A 95 -10.31 1.79 15.80
N GLN A 96 -9.87 2.99 15.45
CA GLN A 96 -10.33 4.22 16.13
C GLN A 96 -11.81 4.49 15.91
N PHE A 97 -12.35 4.09 14.77
CA PHE A 97 -13.77 4.24 14.46
C PHE A 97 -14.65 3.18 15.14
N THR A 98 -14.22 1.92 15.15
CA THR A 98 -15.02 0.79 15.63
C THR A 98 -14.76 0.42 17.09
N GLY A 99 -13.57 0.74 17.61
CA GLY A 99 -13.08 0.26 18.91
C GLY A 99 -12.61 -1.20 18.89
N GLU A 100 -12.69 -1.89 17.74
CA GLU A 100 -12.32 -3.29 17.56
C GLU A 100 -11.07 -3.40 16.70
N ARG A 101 -10.05 -4.13 17.18
CA ARG A 101 -8.81 -4.35 16.43
C ARG A 101 -8.87 -5.65 15.65
N GLU A 102 -8.67 -5.55 14.35
CA GLU A 102 -8.52 -6.70 13.47
C GLU A 102 -7.03 -7.05 13.28
N PHE A 103 -6.72 -8.35 13.22
CA PHE A 103 -5.35 -8.87 13.09
C PHE A 103 -5.11 -9.60 11.78
N ASP A 104 -6.13 -9.64 10.93
CA ASP A 104 -6.07 -10.25 9.60
C ASP A 104 -6.28 -9.19 8.51
N LEU A 105 -5.65 -9.38 7.37
CA LEU A 105 -5.89 -8.60 6.15
C LEU A 105 -6.42 -9.52 5.03
N PRO A 106 -7.26 -8.99 4.14
CA PRO A 106 -7.90 -7.67 4.18
C PRO A 106 -8.88 -7.57 5.36
N LEU A 107 -9.09 -6.34 5.85
CA LEU A 107 -10.01 -6.05 6.95
C LEU A 107 -11.42 -6.56 6.62
N LYS A 108 -12.06 -7.25 7.56
CA LYS A 108 -13.33 -7.98 7.32
C LYS A 108 -14.57 -7.11 7.48
N ASN A 109 -14.52 -6.16 8.40
CA ASN A 109 -15.66 -5.31 8.78
C ASN A 109 -15.65 -3.96 8.06
N THR A 110 -15.33 -3.94 6.78
CA THR A 110 -15.30 -2.71 5.96
C THR A 110 -16.26 -2.81 4.79
N PRO A 111 -16.73 -1.68 4.23
CA PRO A 111 -17.55 -1.66 3.01
C PRO A 111 -16.85 -2.27 1.79
N TYR A 112 -15.53 -2.38 1.83
CA TYR A 112 -14.67 -2.90 0.77
C TYR A 112 -14.38 -4.39 0.92
N ALA A 113 -14.71 -4.98 2.06
CA ALA A 113 -14.43 -6.39 2.32
C ALA A 113 -14.99 -7.28 1.22
N PRO A 114 -14.22 -8.28 0.73
CA PRO A 114 -14.71 -9.21 -0.28
C PRO A 114 -16.01 -9.88 0.18
N LYS A 115 -17.04 -9.75 -0.62
CA LYS A 115 -18.31 -10.47 -0.35
C LYS A 115 -18.03 -11.97 -0.41
N LYS A 116 -18.51 -12.67 0.60
CA LYS A 116 -18.43 -14.14 0.66
C LYS A 116 -19.20 -14.78 -0.48
#